data_9630b16626ed20d5f365327da7bd2474
#
_entry.id   9630b16626ed20d5f365327da7bd2474
#
_cell.length_a   1.000
_cell.length_b   1.000
_cell.length_c   1.000
_cell.angle_alpha   90.00
_cell.angle_beta   90.00
_cell.angle_gamma   90.00
#
_symmetry.space_group_name_H-M   'P 1'
#
loop_
_entity.id
_entity.type
_entity.pdbx_description
1 polymer ?
#
loop_
_entity_poly.entity_id
_entity_poly.type
_entity_poly.pdbx_seq_one_letter_code
_entity_poly.pdbx_strand_id
1 'polypeptide(L)'
;MVHRYTTKYLFGILNLAVPEAFLLFANPDNIRRISLDTNNGNIIPLVGVKEANAVDFSVHDMQIYWTDVTLKSISRAFLNGSSIEHLIVVDLYFPDGLAVDWIAKNLYWTDSELQRIEVARLDGQHRKILIWKDLWEPRELTLDPVSG
;
A
#
# COMPACT_ATOMS: atom_id res chain seq x y z
N MET A 1 -15.17 14.64 -9.99
CA MET A 1 -14.39 13.91 -8.96
C MET A 1 -13.67 12.77 -9.67
N VAL A 2 -12.36 12.88 -9.88
CA VAL A 2 -11.60 11.84 -10.57
C VAL A 2 -11.25 10.79 -9.52
N HIS A 3 -11.86 9.61 -9.62
CA HIS A 3 -11.45 8.47 -8.80
C HIS A 3 -10.07 8.03 -9.27
N ARG A 4 -9.08 8.12 -8.40
CA ARG A 4 -7.74 7.61 -8.64
C ARG A 4 -7.69 6.16 -8.19
N TYR A 5 -7.23 5.29 -9.08
CA TYR A 5 -6.98 3.89 -8.77
C TYR A 5 -5.48 3.66 -8.78
N THR A 6 -4.92 3.28 -7.65
CA THR A 6 -3.56 2.75 -7.62
C THR A 6 -3.62 1.27 -7.99
N THR A 7 -2.96 0.93 -9.07
CA THR A 7 -2.97 -0.41 -9.65
C THR A 7 -1.57 -1.00 -9.61
N LYS A 8 -1.39 -2.15 -9.00
CA LYS A 8 -0.11 -2.87 -9.02
C LYS A 8 -0.27 -4.29 -9.54
N TYR A 9 0.67 -4.70 -10.41
CA TYR A 9 0.73 -6.04 -10.97
C TYR A 9 1.73 -6.89 -10.18
N LEU A 10 1.33 -8.11 -9.85
CA LEU A 10 2.20 -9.09 -9.22
C LEU A 10 2.27 -10.35 -10.04
N PHE A 11 3.50 -10.80 -10.36
CA PHE A 11 3.76 -12.10 -10.93
C PHE A 11 4.29 -13.03 -9.85
N GLY A 12 3.58 -14.13 -9.58
CA GLY A 12 4.00 -15.12 -8.62
C GLY A 12 5.07 -16.07 -9.20
N ILE A 13 6.17 -16.24 -8.50
CA ILE A 13 7.13 -17.31 -8.73
C ILE A 13 7.21 -18.15 -7.45
N LEU A 14 6.94 -19.44 -7.62
CA LEU A 14 7.22 -20.61 -6.81
C LEU A 14 6.02 -21.40 -6.27
N ASN A 15 5.96 -22.55 -6.78
CA ASN A 15 5.30 -23.80 -6.50
C ASN A 15 4.88 -24.04 -5.03
N LEU A 16 3.71 -23.54 -4.64
CA LEU A 16 2.84 -24.01 -3.56
C LEU A 16 1.56 -23.17 -3.67
N ALA A 17 0.48 -23.75 -4.24
CA ALA A 17 -0.80 -23.09 -4.50
C ALA A 17 -0.58 -21.64 -5.01
N VAL A 18 -0.10 -21.55 -6.25
CA VAL A 18 0.34 -20.32 -6.92
C VAL A 18 -0.65 -19.21 -6.66
N PRO A 19 -0.24 -18.05 -6.14
CA PRO A 19 -1.06 -16.89 -6.33
C PRO A 19 -1.15 -16.66 -7.83
N GLU A 20 -2.31 -16.92 -8.38
CA GLU A 20 -2.72 -16.47 -9.70
C GLU A 20 -2.26 -15.01 -9.84
N ALA A 21 -1.77 -14.63 -11.00
CA ALA A 21 -1.46 -13.24 -11.25
C ALA A 21 -2.71 -12.41 -10.93
N PHE A 22 -2.59 -11.40 -10.12
CA PHE A 22 -3.74 -10.61 -9.69
C PHE A 22 -3.43 -9.11 -9.68
N LEU A 23 -4.49 -8.35 -9.78
CA LEU A 23 -4.50 -6.91 -9.66
C LEU A 23 -5.06 -6.54 -8.30
N LEU A 24 -4.34 -5.68 -7.56
CA LEU A 24 -4.86 -5.01 -6.37
C LEU A 24 -5.18 -3.56 -6.70
N PHE A 25 -6.30 -3.08 -6.21
CA PHE A 25 -6.66 -1.68 -6.30
C PHE A 25 -7.50 -1.22 -5.12
N ALA A 26 -7.27 0.02 -4.71
CA ALA A 26 -8.04 0.66 -3.68
C ALA A 26 -9.28 1.34 -4.29
N ASN A 27 -10.43 1.14 -3.66
CA ASN A 27 -11.60 2.00 -3.78
C ASN A 27 -11.75 2.76 -2.45
N PRO A 28 -12.50 3.85 -2.41
CA PRO A 28 -12.62 4.61 -1.17
C PRO A 28 -12.99 3.76 0.05
N ASP A 29 -13.95 2.87 -0.08
CA ASP A 29 -14.51 2.07 1.03
C ASP A 29 -13.97 0.64 1.13
N ASN A 30 -13.12 0.21 0.19
CA ASN A 30 -12.61 -1.16 0.17
C ASN A 30 -11.35 -1.33 -0.67
N ILE A 31 -10.66 -2.45 -0.48
CA ILE A 31 -9.57 -2.91 -1.34
C ILE A 31 -10.03 -4.17 -2.06
N ARG A 32 -9.81 -4.23 -3.35
CA ARG A 32 -10.22 -5.33 -4.22
C ARG A 32 -9.03 -6.03 -4.85
N ARG A 33 -9.22 -7.32 -5.05
CA ARG A 33 -8.32 -8.18 -5.82
C ARG A 33 -9.07 -8.74 -7.02
N ILE A 34 -8.47 -8.67 -8.20
CA ILE A 34 -8.98 -9.32 -9.42
C ILE A 34 -7.92 -10.31 -9.89
N SER A 35 -8.30 -11.59 -10.02
CA SER A 35 -7.46 -12.59 -10.68
C SER A 35 -7.35 -12.26 -12.17
N LEU A 36 -6.15 -12.28 -12.71
CA LEU A 36 -5.91 -12.06 -14.14
C LEU A 36 -6.19 -13.34 -14.97
N ASP A 37 -6.18 -14.49 -14.32
CA ASP A 37 -6.41 -15.78 -14.99
C ASP A 37 -7.89 -16.09 -15.16
N THR A 38 -8.73 -15.69 -14.21
CA THR A 38 -10.15 -16.07 -14.17
C THR A 38 -11.11 -14.87 -14.29
N ASN A 39 -10.63 -13.65 -14.30
CA ASN A 39 -11.41 -12.42 -14.19
C ASN A 39 -12.34 -12.34 -12.96
N ASN A 40 -12.16 -13.23 -12.00
CA ASN A 40 -12.90 -13.21 -10.75
C ASN A 40 -12.35 -12.14 -9.83
N GLY A 41 -13.18 -11.19 -9.45
CA GLY A 41 -12.83 -10.11 -8.53
C GLY A 41 -13.45 -10.35 -7.15
N ASN A 42 -12.66 -10.21 -6.11
CA ASN A 42 -13.09 -10.29 -4.73
C ASN A 42 -12.75 -8.99 -3.98
N ILE A 43 -13.66 -8.56 -3.11
CA ILE A 43 -13.35 -7.57 -2.08
C ILE A 43 -12.56 -8.28 -1.00
N ILE A 44 -11.41 -7.72 -0.61
CA ILE A 44 -10.68 -8.22 0.56
C ILE A 44 -11.48 -7.81 1.80
N PRO A 45 -11.82 -8.75 2.70
CA PRO A 45 -12.72 -8.46 3.82
C PRO A 45 -12.02 -7.68 4.94
N LEU A 46 -11.67 -6.43 4.66
CA LEU A 46 -11.09 -5.49 5.62
C LEU A 46 -12.20 -4.76 6.37
N VAL A 47 -12.05 -4.69 7.68
CA VAL A 47 -12.98 -3.95 8.53
C VAL A 47 -12.39 -2.58 8.85
N GLY A 48 -13.22 -1.54 8.74
CA GLY A 48 -12.85 -0.20 9.19
C GLY A 48 -12.16 0.68 8.17
N VAL A 49 -11.96 0.23 6.92
CA VAL A 49 -11.52 1.10 5.82
C VAL A 49 -12.56 2.22 5.60
N LYS A 50 -12.09 3.46 5.49
CA LYS A 50 -12.94 4.64 5.28
C LYS A 50 -12.72 5.29 3.93
N GLU A 51 -11.46 5.49 3.56
CA GLU A 51 -11.10 6.11 2.29
C GLU A 51 -9.70 5.64 1.88
N ALA A 52 -9.63 4.37 1.43
CA ALA A 52 -8.39 3.80 0.92
C ALA A 52 -7.96 4.55 -0.36
N ASN A 53 -6.70 4.98 -0.39
CA ASN A 53 -6.17 5.76 -1.51
C ASN A 53 -5.06 5.02 -2.26
N ALA A 54 -4.02 4.56 -1.59
CA ALA A 54 -2.96 3.77 -2.18
C ALA A 54 -2.90 2.38 -1.56
N VAL A 55 -2.48 1.40 -2.34
CA VAL A 55 -2.29 0.02 -1.90
C VAL A 55 -1.03 -0.57 -2.51
N ASP A 56 -0.28 -1.32 -1.74
CA ASP A 56 0.85 -2.13 -2.19
C ASP A 56 0.94 -3.46 -1.44
N PHE A 57 1.84 -4.34 -1.83
CA PHE A 57 1.85 -5.73 -1.40
C PHE A 57 3.27 -6.26 -1.16
N SER A 58 3.46 -6.99 -0.06
CA SER A 58 4.66 -7.78 0.19
C SER A 58 4.42 -9.24 -0.18
N VAL A 59 5.10 -9.69 -1.24
CA VAL A 59 5.00 -11.07 -1.75
C VAL A 59 5.44 -12.09 -0.68
N HIS A 60 6.54 -11.79 0.02
CA HIS A 60 7.11 -12.71 0.99
C HIS A 60 6.23 -12.93 2.20
N ASP A 61 5.59 -11.85 2.66
CA ASP A 61 4.83 -11.88 3.89
C ASP A 61 3.33 -12.10 3.61
N MET A 62 2.93 -12.11 2.32
CA MET A 62 1.53 -12.18 1.88
C MET A 62 0.65 -11.12 2.53
N GLN A 63 1.23 -9.92 2.75
CA GLN A 63 0.57 -8.80 3.40
C GLN A 63 0.34 -7.66 2.42
N ILE A 64 -0.84 -7.06 2.51
CA ILE A 64 -1.19 -5.81 1.83
C ILE A 64 -0.98 -4.64 2.78
N TYR A 65 -0.59 -3.52 2.20
CA TYR A 65 -0.40 -2.24 2.89
C TYR A 65 -1.25 -1.20 2.18
N TRP A 66 -1.88 -0.31 2.93
CA TRP A 66 -2.70 0.76 2.33
C TRP A 66 -2.64 2.04 3.14
N THR A 67 -2.89 3.15 2.44
CA THR A 67 -3.15 4.45 3.06
C THR A 67 -4.66 4.66 3.17
N ASP A 68 -5.10 5.30 4.25
CA ASP A 68 -6.48 5.76 4.42
C ASP A 68 -6.45 7.26 4.74
N VAL A 69 -6.97 8.07 3.82
CA VAL A 69 -6.87 9.53 3.93
C VAL A 69 -7.87 10.12 4.94
N THR A 70 -9.01 9.47 5.14
CA THR A 70 -9.97 9.87 6.17
C THR A 70 -9.50 9.51 7.56
N LEU A 71 -8.96 8.31 7.76
CA LEU A 71 -8.40 7.88 9.04
C LEU A 71 -7.01 8.46 9.30
N LYS A 72 -6.37 9.06 8.29
CA LYS A 72 -4.98 9.54 8.36
C LYS A 72 -4.07 8.45 8.88
N SER A 73 -4.13 7.29 8.25
CA SER A 73 -3.40 6.10 8.68
C SER A 73 -2.75 5.35 7.53
N ILE A 74 -1.68 4.63 7.87
CA ILE A 74 -1.11 3.59 7.03
C ILE A 74 -1.26 2.28 7.79
N SER A 75 -1.81 1.29 7.13
CA SER A 75 -2.20 0.02 7.74
C SER A 75 -1.73 -1.16 6.92
N ARG A 76 -1.69 -2.34 7.55
CA ARG A 76 -1.45 -3.61 6.86
C ARG A 76 -2.42 -4.68 7.31
N ALA A 77 -2.57 -5.72 6.50
CA ALA A 77 -3.28 -6.94 6.82
C ALA A 77 -2.76 -8.09 5.95
N PHE A 78 -3.07 -9.32 6.31
CA PHE A 78 -2.88 -10.42 5.35
C PHE A 78 -3.84 -10.27 4.16
N LEU A 79 -3.47 -10.87 3.03
CA LEU A 79 -4.25 -10.81 1.78
C LEU A 79 -5.67 -11.38 1.94
N ASN A 80 -5.91 -12.21 2.94
CA ASN A 80 -7.24 -12.73 3.28
C ASN A 80 -8.07 -11.78 4.18
N GLY A 81 -7.52 -10.59 4.51
CA GLY A 81 -8.17 -9.57 5.35
C GLY A 81 -7.98 -9.77 6.86
N SER A 82 -7.27 -10.81 7.29
CA SER A 82 -7.01 -11.05 8.71
C SER A 82 -5.86 -10.22 9.25
N SER A 83 -5.80 -10.06 10.58
CA SER A 83 -4.72 -9.39 11.32
C SER A 83 -4.46 -7.96 10.85
N ILE A 84 -5.50 -7.15 10.86
CA ILE A 84 -5.38 -5.71 10.55
C ILE A 84 -4.55 -5.02 11.64
N GLU A 85 -3.53 -4.30 11.22
CA GLU A 85 -2.68 -3.50 12.08
C GLU A 85 -2.57 -2.08 11.52
N HIS A 86 -2.73 -1.09 12.38
CA HIS A 86 -2.47 0.31 12.05
C HIS A 86 -1.01 0.64 12.39
N LEU A 87 -0.19 0.84 11.37
CA LEU A 87 1.26 1.01 11.51
C LEU A 87 1.65 2.46 11.85
N ILE A 88 1.08 3.40 11.11
CA ILE A 88 1.34 4.83 11.27
C ILE A 88 -0.02 5.51 11.42
N VAL A 89 -0.21 6.24 12.53
CA VAL A 89 -1.48 6.92 12.87
C VAL A 89 -1.26 8.33 13.42
N VAL A 90 -0.03 8.82 13.39
CA VAL A 90 0.32 10.16 13.85
C VAL A 90 1.10 10.90 12.79
N ASP A 91 1.01 12.23 12.79
CA ASP A 91 1.70 13.09 11.83
C ASP A 91 1.51 12.68 10.36
N LEU A 92 0.28 12.32 10.01
CA LEU A 92 -0.20 12.12 8.66
C LEU A 92 -1.34 13.10 8.40
N TYR A 93 -1.33 13.71 7.21
CA TYR A 93 -2.40 14.61 6.81
C TYR A 93 -3.12 14.12 5.56
N PHE A 94 -2.38 13.87 4.49
CA PHE A 94 -2.92 13.27 3.28
C PHE A 94 -1.92 12.26 2.73
N PRO A 95 -1.88 11.05 3.30
CA PRO A 95 -1.01 9.98 2.82
C PRO A 95 -1.51 9.50 1.44
N ASP A 96 -0.80 9.91 0.38
CA ASP A 96 -1.24 9.75 -1.01
C ASP A 96 -0.63 8.49 -1.65
N GLY A 97 0.67 8.47 -1.91
CA GLY A 97 1.36 7.34 -2.50
C GLY A 97 1.95 6.38 -1.46
N LEU A 98 2.08 5.12 -1.83
CA LEU A 98 2.63 4.06 -1.00
C LEU A 98 3.43 3.06 -1.83
N ALA A 99 4.59 2.65 -1.33
CA ALA A 99 5.40 1.61 -1.96
C ALA A 99 6.10 0.73 -0.94
N VAL A 100 6.07 -0.59 -1.18
CA VAL A 100 6.67 -1.62 -0.33
C VAL A 100 7.98 -2.11 -0.95
N ASP A 101 9.09 -1.88 -0.26
CA ASP A 101 10.34 -2.58 -0.53
C ASP A 101 10.34 -3.90 0.25
N TRP A 102 9.89 -4.95 -0.42
CA TRP A 102 9.79 -6.28 0.17
C TRP A 102 11.16 -6.96 0.34
N ILE A 103 12.23 -6.46 -0.31
CA ILE A 103 13.62 -6.94 -0.15
C ILE A 103 14.25 -6.33 1.09
N ALA A 104 14.31 -4.99 1.17
CA ALA A 104 14.89 -4.28 2.30
C ALA A 104 13.95 -4.17 3.51
N LYS A 105 12.69 -4.64 3.38
CA LYS A 105 11.66 -4.60 4.43
C LYS A 105 11.33 -3.19 4.89
N ASN A 106 11.20 -2.28 3.94
CA ASN A 106 10.83 -0.89 4.17
C ASN A 106 9.50 -0.53 3.50
N LEU A 107 8.82 0.42 4.10
CA LEU A 107 7.59 1.02 3.62
C LEU A 107 7.86 2.50 3.34
N TYR A 108 7.57 2.96 2.15
CA TYR A 108 7.73 4.35 1.73
C TYR A 108 6.36 4.95 1.43
N TRP A 109 6.17 6.21 1.78
CA TRP A 109 4.94 6.93 1.43
C TRP A 109 5.20 8.39 1.17
N THR A 110 4.27 9.00 0.43
CA THR A 110 4.18 10.44 0.25
C THR A 110 3.06 10.99 1.11
N ASP A 111 3.24 12.20 1.62
CA ASP A 111 2.15 12.98 2.22
C ASP A 111 2.06 14.30 1.45
N SER A 112 0.99 14.48 0.69
CA SER A 112 0.85 15.63 -0.22
C SER A 112 0.59 16.94 0.51
N GLU A 113 -0.05 16.90 1.68
CA GLU A 113 -0.26 18.09 2.52
C GLU A 113 1.00 18.48 3.31
N LEU A 114 1.73 17.49 3.84
CA LEU A 114 3.00 17.73 4.52
C LEU A 114 4.16 17.93 3.55
N GLN A 115 3.95 17.74 2.25
CA GLN A 115 4.93 17.93 1.17
C GLN A 115 6.23 17.17 1.44
N ARG A 116 6.11 15.87 1.78
CA ARG A 116 7.28 15.06 2.13
C ARG A 116 7.16 13.61 1.70
N ILE A 117 8.31 12.95 1.61
CA ILE A 117 8.44 11.51 1.43
C ILE A 117 9.07 10.94 2.69
N GLU A 118 8.48 9.88 3.19
CA GLU A 118 8.93 9.22 4.40
C GLU A 118 9.15 7.73 4.20
N VAL A 119 9.89 7.14 5.12
CA VAL A 119 10.15 5.69 5.19
C VAL A 119 9.98 5.18 6.61
N ALA A 120 9.55 3.95 6.75
CA ALA A 120 9.60 3.17 7.98
C ALA A 120 9.94 1.71 7.66
N ARG A 121 10.18 0.90 8.68
CA ARG A 121 10.14 -0.56 8.53
C ARG A 121 8.72 -1.03 8.25
N LEU A 122 8.56 -2.24 7.69
CA LEU A 122 7.24 -2.82 7.38
C LEU A 122 6.36 -3.04 8.62
N ASP A 123 6.92 -2.96 9.83
CA ASP A 123 6.21 -2.98 11.10
C ASP A 123 5.87 -1.57 11.65
N GLY A 124 6.15 -0.52 10.88
CA GLY A 124 5.92 0.87 11.25
C GLY A 124 7.00 1.49 12.13
N GLN A 125 8.02 0.73 12.52
CA GLN A 125 9.10 1.23 13.36
C GLN A 125 10.16 2.00 12.55
N HIS A 126 11.00 2.77 13.24
CA HIS A 126 12.13 3.51 12.65
C HIS A 126 11.71 4.49 11.53
N ARG A 127 10.58 5.17 11.73
CA ARG A 127 10.08 6.20 10.82
C ARG A 127 11.08 7.32 10.64
N LYS A 128 11.27 7.78 9.39
CA LYS A 128 12.20 8.82 9.00
C LYS A 128 11.67 9.63 7.82
N ILE A 129 11.84 10.95 7.88
CA ILE A 129 11.61 11.81 6.73
C ILE A 129 12.80 11.70 5.79
N LEU A 130 12.58 11.39 4.53
CA LEU A 130 13.62 11.29 3.51
C LEU A 130 13.77 12.61 2.73
N ILE A 131 12.67 13.14 2.25
CA ILE A 131 12.64 14.33 1.41
C ILE A 131 11.53 15.25 1.91
N TRP A 132 11.86 16.56 2.11
CA TRP A 132 10.90 17.58 2.56
C TRP A 132 11.14 18.96 1.93
N LYS A 133 12.13 19.05 1.03
CA LYS A 133 12.44 20.29 0.33
C LYS A 133 12.12 20.14 -1.14
N ASP A 134 11.65 21.22 -1.72
CA ASP A 134 11.37 21.33 -3.16
C ASP A 134 10.37 20.26 -3.67
N LEU A 135 9.50 19.76 -2.78
CA LEU A 135 8.38 18.89 -3.11
C LEU A 135 7.09 19.71 -3.14
N TRP A 136 6.37 19.57 -4.24
CA TRP A 136 5.06 20.18 -4.37
C TRP A 136 4.02 19.11 -4.63
N GLU A 137 3.12 18.89 -3.65
CA GLU A 137 2.06 17.88 -3.71
C GLU A 137 2.57 16.51 -4.23
N PRO A 138 3.55 15.85 -3.57
CA PRO A 138 4.00 14.55 -4.00
C PRO A 138 2.83 13.56 -3.95
N ARG A 139 2.66 12.77 -5.01
CA ARG A 139 1.53 11.89 -5.20
C ARG A 139 1.97 10.43 -5.16
N GLU A 140 1.82 9.73 -6.25
CA GLU A 140 2.16 8.32 -6.36
C GLU A 140 3.66 8.07 -6.16
N LEU A 141 3.96 6.90 -5.65
CA LEU A 141 5.31 6.42 -5.41
C LEU A 141 5.47 5.01 -5.97
N THR A 142 6.58 4.77 -6.61
CA THR A 142 6.96 3.42 -7.06
C THR A 142 8.43 3.16 -6.77
N LEU A 143 8.74 1.90 -6.52
CA LEU A 143 10.10 1.43 -6.25
C LEU A 143 10.51 0.38 -7.27
N ASP A 144 11.82 0.24 -7.45
CA ASP A 144 12.43 -0.93 -8.09
C ASP A 144 13.32 -1.66 -7.06
N PRO A 145 12.75 -2.53 -6.22
CA PRO A 145 13.49 -3.18 -5.14
C PRO A 145 14.60 -4.11 -5.61
N VAL A 146 14.57 -4.55 -6.88
CA VAL A 146 15.56 -5.48 -7.44
C VAL A 146 16.81 -4.74 -7.92
N SER A 147 16.64 -3.55 -8.45
CA SER A 147 17.75 -2.76 -8.99
C SER A 147 18.40 -1.82 -7.95
N GLY A 148 17.75 -1.59 -6.83
CA GLY A 148 18.22 -0.75 -5.71
C GLY A 148 17.73 0.67 -5.74
#